data_33bfe3f94e76db330e0824c6690edb6e
#
_entry.id   33bfe3f94e76db330e0824c6690edb6e
#
_cell.length_a   1.000
_cell.length_b   1.000
_cell.length_c   1.000
_cell.angle_alpha   90.00
_cell.angle_beta   90.00
_cell.angle_gamma   90.00
#
_symmetry.space_group_name_H-M   'P 1'
#
loop_
_entity.id
_entity.type
_entity.pdbx_description
1 polymer ?
#
loop_
_entity_poly.entity_id
_entity_poly.type
_entity_poly.pdbx_seq_one_letter_code
_entity_poly.pdbx_strand_id
1 'polypeptide(L)'
;IRDGIIQDSFSATAPSAAQANIDLTDGNYQVQIVVREEFTIDSITWEMSDLTVPESHTFNVSAYTIPATVQFVPSAQLPPQKVLEFLTGIFKLFNLTAFVLDNGTIKVQTLDSFYAAPSSGSPFDISSFIDVSKSQVNVALPYREIIFEYKGLGTKLALQHEQLTTGGVGWGTTEYMGDAKYDGGVYKVQAPFEHMKYERLIDVATGDTKTIQYGWMVNDNDESYLGSPVLFYPIYQQNQDSIRFLSDRPYVNTASNTDINDYFIPSNSVSIDASTSTSNINYNQENNEYDFTGVFSGTLFQNYYSTYITEMFNSKRRLNRFTAYIPTNILLNYTLADRFIINNQSYKI
;
A
#
# COMPACT_ATOMS: atom_id res chain seq x y z
N ILE A 1 -11.01 37.98 -5.11
CA ILE A 1 -10.64 37.36 -3.82
C ILE A 1 -10.11 38.45 -2.92
N ARG A 2 -10.61 38.53 -1.69
CA ARG A 2 -10.11 39.40 -0.63
C ARG A 2 -9.80 38.56 0.60
N ASP A 3 -8.60 38.70 1.15
CA ASP A 3 -8.13 37.94 2.32
C ASP A 3 -8.34 36.40 2.19
N GLY A 4 -8.11 35.87 0.98
CA GLY A 4 -8.33 34.46 0.66
C GLY A 4 -9.78 34.04 0.45
N ILE A 5 -10.76 34.93 0.66
CA ILE A 5 -12.18 34.67 0.50
C ILE A 5 -12.66 35.10 -0.88
N ILE A 6 -13.38 34.22 -1.58
CA ILE A 6 -14.02 34.53 -2.86
C ILE A 6 -15.18 35.47 -2.58
N GLN A 7 -15.14 36.68 -3.16
CA GLN A 7 -16.23 37.67 -3.02
C GLN A 7 -17.32 37.40 -4.05
N ASP A 8 -16.94 37.05 -5.27
CA ASP A 8 -17.87 36.69 -6.33
C ASP A 8 -17.17 35.81 -7.39
N SER A 9 -17.94 35.06 -8.15
CA SER A 9 -17.46 34.22 -9.25
C SER A 9 -18.47 34.17 -10.38
N PHE A 10 -17.99 34.12 -11.60
CA PHE A 10 -18.82 33.91 -12.78
C PHE A 10 -18.13 32.94 -13.74
N SER A 11 -18.88 32.34 -14.62
CA SER A 11 -18.36 31.42 -15.62
C SER A 11 -18.80 31.81 -17.02
N ALA A 12 -17.93 31.59 -17.98
CA ALA A 12 -18.24 31.73 -19.40
C ALA A 12 -17.76 30.52 -20.19
N THR A 13 -18.44 30.18 -21.27
CA THR A 13 -18.01 29.14 -22.22
C THR A 13 -17.41 29.83 -23.42
N ALA A 14 -16.17 29.52 -23.74
CA ALA A 14 -15.48 30.10 -24.90
C ALA A 14 -16.05 29.56 -26.23
N PRO A 15 -16.06 30.36 -27.34
CA PRO A 15 -15.67 31.77 -27.38
C PRO A 15 -16.82 32.66 -26.93
N SER A 16 -16.64 33.43 -25.89
CA SER A 16 -17.60 34.41 -25.44
C SER A 16 -16.96 35.51 -24.61
N ALA A 17 -17.61 36.68 -24.55
CA ALA A 17 -17.28 37.69 -23.56
C ALA A 17 -18.09 37.41 -22.30
N ALA A 18 -17.44 37.47 -21.15
CA ALA A 18 -18.13 37.42 -19.87
C ALA A 18 -17.97 38.76 -19.13
N GLN A 19 -19.02 39.18 -18.49
CA GLN A 19 -18.99 40.39 -17.68
C GLN A 19 -19.64 40.09 -16.33
N ALA A 20 -19.05 40.59 -15.29
CA ALA A 20 -19.62 40.57 -13.95
C ALA A 20 -19.57 41.96 -13.35
N ASN A 21 -20.64 42.37 -12.68
CA ASN A 21 -20.69 43.58 -11.88
C ASN A 21 -20.64 43.18 -10.41
N ILE A 22 -19.64 43.66 -9.70
CA ILE A 22 -19.37 43.29 -8.32
C ILE A 22 -19.30 44.55 -7.48
N ASP A 23 -20.10 44.61 -6.43
CA ASP A 23 -20.04 45.71 -5.46
C ASP A 23 -18.87 45.42 -4.49
N LEU A 24 -17.82 46.24 -4.58
CA LEU A 24 -16.61 46.09 -3.78
C LEU A 24 -16.57 47.18 -2.68
N THR A 25 -16.23 46.79 -1.48
CA THR A 25 -15.88 47.73 -0.40
C THR A 25 -14.37 48.04 -0.46
N ASP A 26 -13.92 49.09 0.20
CA ASP A 26 -12.51 49.43 0.24
C ASP A 26 -11.64 48.25 0.65
N GLY A 27 -10.58 48.01 -0.09
CA GLY A 27 -9.66 46.92 0.19
C GLY A 27 -8.77 46.52 -1.00
N ASN A 28 -7.85 45.59 -0.75
CA ASN A 28 -7.00 45.01 -1.78
C ASN A 28 -7.68 43.75 -2.34
N TYR A 29 -7.85 43.70 -3.65
CA TYR A 29 -8.50 42.58 -4.33
C TYR A 29 -7.53 41.90 -5.28
N GLN A 30 -7.67 40.59 -5.41
CA GLN A 30 -6.97 39.78 -6.39
C GLN A 30 -8.00 39.16 -7.34
N VAL A 31 -7.79 39.31 -8.63
CA VAL A 31 -8.54 38.59 -9.67
C VAL A 31 -7.80 37.30 -9.97
N GLN A 32 -8.51 36.18 -9.89
CA GLN A 32 -8.00 34.88 -10.24
C GLN A 32 -8.83 34.28 -11.37
N ILE A 33 -8.16 33.86 -12.43
CA ILE A 33 -8.79 33.17 -13.56
C ILE A 33 -8.41 31.71 -13.46
N VAL A 34 -9.43 30.87 -13.35
CA VAL A 34 -9.26 29.40 -13.29
C VAL A 34 -9.81 28.80 -14.57
N VAL A 35 -8.97 28.05 -15.28
CA VAL A 35 -9.32 27.47 -16.58
C VAL A 35 -9.21 25.96 -16.53
N ARG A 36 -10.03 25.27 -17.32
CA ARG A 36 -10.05 23.80 -17.47
C ARG A 36 -9.43 23.34 -18.75
N GLU A 37 -9.54 24.15 -19.78
CA GLU A 37 -9.01 23.88 -21.09
C GLU A 37 -8.06 25.01 -21.50
N GLU A 38 -7.18 24.72 -22.45
CA GLU A 38 -6.33 25.75 -23.03
C GLU A 38 -7.21 26.81 -23.65
N PHE A 39 -6.99 28.07 -23.29
CA PHE A 39 -7.68 29.18 -23.91
C PHE A 39 -6.79 30.41 -24.00
N THR A 40 -7.14 31.29 -24.94
CA THR A 40 -6.42 32.54 -25.15
C THR A 40 -7.27 33.69 -24.63
N ILE A 41 -6.67 34.55 -23.83
CA ILE A 41 -7.27 35.79 -23.39
C ILE A 41 -6.85 36.89 -24.36
N ASP A 42 -7.80 37.46 -25.07
CA ASP A 42 -7.54 38.56 -26.00
C ASP A 42 -7.41 39.89 -25.26
N SER A 43 -8.29 40.14 -24.30
CA SER A 43 -8.27 41.33 -23.46
C SER A 43 -9.01 41.13 -22.16
N ILE A 44 -8.56 41.78 -21.11
CA ILE A 44 -9.31 41.95 -19.86
C ILE A 44 -9.48 43.44 -19.64
N THR A 45 -10.75 43.87 -19.53
CA THR A 45 -11.10 45.24 -19.17
C THR A 45 -11.64 45.25 -17.77
N TRP A 46 -11.11 46.08 -16.94
CA TRP A 46 -11.56 46.32 -15.58
C TRP A 46 -12.07 47.74 -15.48
N GLU A 47 -13.33 47.91 -15.16
CA GLU A 47 -13.97 49.19 -14.97
C GLU A 47 -14.41 49.30 -13.53
N MET A 48 -13.92 50.30 -12.84
CA MET A 48 -14.39 50.67 -11.53
C MET A 48 -15.24 51.96 -11.67
N SER A 49 -16.47 51.89 -11.25
CA SER A 49 -17.34 53.08 -11.18
C SER A 49 -17.61 53.41 -9.73
N ASP A 50 -17.17 54.57 -9.29
CA ASP A 50 -17.73 55.21 -8.12
C ASP A 50 -18.94 56.03 -8.58
N LEU A 51 -19.94 56.20 -7.71
CA LEU A 51 -21.12 56.98 -8.00
C LEU A 51 -20.84 58.45 -8.30
N THR A 52 -19.63 58.91 -8.04
CA THR A 52 -19.19 60.33 -8.23
C THR A 52 -18.20 60.52 -9.35
N VAL A 53 -17.32 59.58 -9.66
CA VAL A 53 -16.30 59.67 -10.72
C VAL A 53 -16.05 58.30 -11.34
N PRO A 54 -16.53 57.99 -12.55
CA PRO A 54 -16.22 56.75 -13.22
C PRO A 54 -14.75 56.72 -13.64
N GLU A 55 -13.95 55.83 -13.06
CA GLU A 55 -12.59 55.54 -13.51
C GLU A 55 -12.60 54.19 -14.24
N SER A 56 -12.08 54.20 -15.46
CA SER A 56 -11.88 52.99 -16.26
C SER A 56 -10.42 52.65 -16.40
N HIS A 57 -10.03 51.51 -15.93
CA HIS A 57 -8.70 50.96 -16.10
C HIS A 57 -8.74 49.75 -17.02
N THR A 58 -8.18 49.89 -18.22
CA THR A 58 -8.06 48.80 -19.18
C THR A 58 -6.70 48.16 -19.08
N PHE A 59 -6.65 46.88 -18.75
CA PHE A 59 -5.46 46.07 -18.83
C PHE A 59 -5.47 45.36 -20.17
N ASN A 60 -4.63 45.79 -21.10
CA ASN A 60 -4.40 45.06 -22.34
C ASN A 60 -3.47 43.89 -22.02
N VAL A 61 -3.99 42.70 -21.95
CA VAL A 61 -3.20 41.48 -21.99
C VAL A 61 -3.03 41.16 -23.47
N SER A 62 -1.83 41.33 -24.03
CA SER A 62 -1.51 40.80 -25.36
C SER A 62 -1.73 39.28 -25.31
N ALA A 63 -2.39 38.73 -26.35
CA ALA A 63 -2.81 37.35 -26.45
C ALA A 63 -1.94 36.37 -25.64
N TYR A 64 -2.41 35.96 -24.49
CA TYR A 64 -1.73 35.04 -23.60
C TYR A 64 -2.50 33.73 -23.56
N THR A 65 -1.87 32.68 -24.08
CA THR A 65 -2.45 31.34 -23.99
C THR A 65 -2.14 30.74 -22.62
N ILE A 66 -3.19 30.42 -21.89
CA ILE A 66 -3.07 29.71 -20.62
C ILE A 66 -3.13 28.20 -20.93
N PRO A 67 -2.03 27.47 -20.85
CA PRO A 67 -2.07 26.04 -21.07
C PRO A 67 -2.82 25.37 -19.90
N ALA A 68 -3.89 24.65 -20.21
CA ALA A 68 -4.60 23.82 -19.24
C ALA A 68 -3.95 22.45 -19.01
N THR A 69 -2.84 22.19 -19.67
CA THR A 69 -2.09 20.94 -19.48
C THR A 69 -1.45 20.88 -18.10
N VAL A 70 -2.05 20.12 -17.21
CA VAL A 70 -1.41 19.70 -15.99
C VAL A 70 -0.43 18.60 -16.35
N GLN A 71 0.85 18.91 -16.36
CA GLN A 71 1.88 17.89 -16.52
C GLN A 71 1.94 17.05 -15.23
N PHE A 72 1.40 15.84 -15.29
CA PHE A 72 1.60 14.87 -14.23
C PHE A 72 3.00 14.28 -14.34
N VAL A 73 3.86 14.59 -13.37
CA VAL A 73 5.22 14.05 -13.27
C VAL A 73 5.21 12.93 -12.24
N PRO A 74 5.15 11.65 -12.66
CA PRO A 74 5.04 10.52 -11.71
C PRO A 74 6.15 10.52 -10.66
N SER A 75 7.39 10.86 -11.04
CA SER A 75 8.52 10.88 -10.12
C SER A 75 8.39 11.91 -8.98
N ALA A 76 7.62 12.97 -9.19
CA ALA A 76 7.35 13.98 -8.16
C ALA A 76 6.24 13.55 -7.18
N GLN A 77 5.46 12.54 -7.57
CA GLN A 77 4.35 11.99 -6.77
C GLN A 77 4.74 10.71 -6.02
N LEU A 78 5.92 10.16 -6.31
CA LEU A 78 6.39 8.98 -5.62
C LEU A 78 7.05 9.36 -4.29
N PRO A 79 6.72 8.67 -3.18
CA PRO A 79 7.42 8.88 -1.93
C PRO A 79 8.90 8.54 -2.05
N PRO A 80 9.79 9.31 -1.40
CA PRO A 80 11.22 9.03 -1.45
C PRO A 80 11.52 7.72 -0.72
N GLN A 81 11.98 6.72 -1.45
CA GLN A 81 12.37 5.42 -0.89
C GLN A 81 13.61 4.88 -1.60
N LYS A 82 14.54 4.29 -0.84
CA LYS A 82 15.70 3.61 -1.41
C LYS A 82 15.27 2.32 -2.09
N VAL A 83 15.84 2.01 -3.25
CA VAL A 83 15.57 0.75 -3.98
C VAL A 83 15.80 -0.47 -3.10
N LEU A 84 16.86 -0.48 -2.29
CA LEU A 84 17.13 -1.59 -1.37
C LEU A 84 16.04 -1.75 -0.31
N GLU A 85 15.52 -0.65 0.22
CA GLU A 85 14.42 -0.66 1.20
C GLU A 85 13.13 -1.20 0.59
N PHE A 86 12.82 -0.76 -0.64
CA PHE A 86 11.68 -1.26 -1.39
C PHE A 86 11.78 -2.76 -1.64
N LEU A 87 12.92 -3.24 -2.17
CA LEU A 87 13.14 -4.67 -2.41
C LEU A 87 13.08 -5.48 -1.12
N THR A 88 13.73 -5.02 -0.06
CA THR A 88 13.66 -5.68 1.26
C THR A 88 12.23 -5.74 1.78
N GLY A 89 11.44 -4.69 1.52
CA GLY A 89 10.01 -4.66 1.84
C GLY A 89 9.23 -5.76 1.13
N ILE A 90 9.41 -5.90 -0.18
CA ILE A 90 8.80 -6.97 -0.98
C ILE A 90 9.23 -8.36 -0.46
N PHE A 91 10.51 -8.54 -0.18
CA PHE A 91 11.01 -9.79 0.40
C PHE A 91 10.38 -10.12 1.75
N LYS A 92 10.19 -9.12 2.60
CA LYS A 92 9.49 -9.28 3.88
C LYS A 92 7.99 -9.56 3.73
N LEU A 93 7.31 -8.95 2.74
CA LEU A 93 5.88 -9.19 2.54
C LEU A 93 5.61 -10.65 2.15
N PHE A 94 6.38 -11.16 1.20
CA PHE A 94 6.15 -12.47 0.60
C PHE A 94 7.10 -13.56 1.11
N ASN A 95 7.83 -13.29 2.20
CA ASN A 95 8.81 -14.23 2.77
C ASN A 95 9.73 -14.84 1.70
N LEU A 96 10.35 -13.94 0.90
CA LEU A 96 11.19 -14.34 -0.23
C LEU A 96 12.63 -14.55 0.18
N THR A 97 13.30 -15.42 -0.55
CA THR A 97 14.76 -15.57 -0.56
C THR A 97 15.31 -15.45 -1.98
N ALA A 98 16.54 -14.99 -2.09
CA ALA A 98 17.23 -14.87 -3.37
C ALA A 98 18.63 -15.50 -3.28
N PHE A 99 19.01 -16.19 -4.34
CA PHE A 99 20.36 -16.78 -4.47
C PHE A 99 20.79 -16.79 -5.92
N VAL A 100 22.09 -16.87 -6.13
CA VAL A 100 22.68 -16.90 -7.47
C VAL A 100 22.81 -18.35 -7.91
N LEU A 101 22.32 -18.64 -9.11
CA LEU A 101 22.52 -19.93 -9.78
C LEU A 101 23.91 -19.98 -10.44
N ASP A 102 24.38 -21.20 -10.79
CA ASP A 102 25.69 -21.43 -11.42
C ASP A 102 25.89 -20.65 -12.74
N ASN A 103 24.83 -20.35 -13.43
CA ASN A 103 24.84 -19.54 -14.65
C ASN A 103 24.86 -18.01 -14.39
N GLY A 104 24.97 -17.58 -13.13
CA GLY A 104 24.96 -16.18 -12.74
C GLY A 104 23.58 -15.53 -12.64
N THR A 105 22.50 -16.27 -12.92
CA THR A 105 21.12 -15.77 -12.78
C THR A 105 20.71 -15.71 -11.32
N ILE A 106 20.05 -14.62 -10.90
CA ILE A 106 19.46 -14.51 -9.56
C ILE A 106 18.08 -15.17 -9.58
N LYS A 107 17.90 -16.19 -8.77
CA LYS A 107 16.61 -16.84 -8.56
C LYS A 107 15.97 -16.28 -7.29
N VAL A 108 14.72 -15.86 -7.41
CA VAL A 108 13.89 -15.39 -6.27
C VAL A 108 12.71 -16.35 -6.12
N GLN A 109 12.44 -16.79 -4.91
CA GLN A 109 11.32 -17.68 -4.61
C GLN A 109 10.92 -17.56 -3.13
N THR A 110 9.74 -18.08 -2.78
CA THR A 110 9.31 -18.13 -1.38
C THR A 110 10.23 -19.03 -0.56
N LEU A 111 10.37 -18.74 0.72
CA LEU A 111 11.21 -19.53 1.62
C LEU A 111 10.71 -20.98 1.72
N ASP A 112 9.38 -21.20 1.73
CA ASP A 112 8.79 -22.54 1.72
C ASP A 112 9.16 -23.31 0.44
N SER A 113 9.08 -22.68 -0.72
CA SER A 113 9.51 -23.29 -1.99
C SER A 113 11.00 -23.60 -2.03
N PHE A 114 11.81 -22.75 -1.41
CA PHE A 114 13.25 -22.98 -1.29
C PHE A 114 13.55 -24.25 -0.48
N TYR A 115 12.93 -24.39 0.69
CA TYR A 115 13.13 -25.57 1.55
C TYR A 115 12.45 -26.85 1.04
N ALA A 116 11.49 -26.72 0.13
CA ALA A 116 10.84 -27.86 -0.53
C ALA A 116 11.69 -28.46 -1.67
N ALA A 117 12.75 -27.78 -2.12
CA ALA A 117 13.57 -28.17 -3.26
C ALA A 117 15.04 -28.41 -2.84
N PRO A 118 15.33 -29.45 -2.02
CA PRO A 118 16.69 -29.81 -1.67
C PRO A 118 17.47 -30.29 -2.90
N SER A 119 18.81 -30.29 -2.81
CA SER A 119 19.67 -30.83 -3.85
C SER A 119 19.48 -32.36 -4.04
N SER A 120 19.87 -32.87 -5.19
CA SER A 120 19.74 -34.28 -5.51
C SER A 120 20.53 -35.22 -4.57
N GLY A 121 21.53 -34.70 -3.86
CA GLY A 121 22.31 -35.44 -2.89
C GLY A 121 21.74 -35.46 -1.47
N SER A 122 20.68 -34.70 -1.21
CA SER A 122 20.08 -34.62 0.11
C SER A 122 19.23 -35.85 0.46
N PRO A 123 19.23 -36.29 1.74
CA PRO A 123 19.98 -35.77 2.87
C PRO A 123 21.42 -36.28 2.92
N PHE A 124 22.36 -35.45 3.34
CA PHE A 124 23.77 -35.81 3.49
C PHE A 124 24.02 -36.36 4.90
N ASP A 125 24.57 -37.57 5.00
CA ASP A 125 25.00 -38.13 6.30
C ASP A 125 26.38 -37.59 6.65
N ILE A 126 26.46 -36.80 7.70
CA ILE A 126 27.70 -36.21 8.22
C ILE A 126 28.05 -36.71 9.62
N SER A 127 27.40 -37.78 10.09
CA SER A 127 27.59 -38.31 11.46
C SER A 127 29.05 -38.56 11.81
N SER A 128 29.85 -39.09 10.86
CA SER A 128 31.26 -39.40 11.05
C SER A 128 32.18 -38.19 11.04
N PHE A 129 31.70 -37.03 10.66
CA PHE A 129 32.51 -35.81 10.52
C PHE A 129 32.23 -34.77 11.62
N ILE A 130 31.40 -35.12 12.61
CA ILE A 130 31.00 -34.21 13.71
C ILE A 130 32.00 -34.29 14.86
N ASP A 131 32.42 -33.13 15.35
CA ASP A 131 33.11 -33.00 16.63
C ASP A 131 32.06 -32.86 17.76
N VAL A 132 31.72 -33.99 18.37
CA VAL A 132 30.71 -34.07 19.43
C VAL A 132 31.09 -33.22 20.65
N SER A 133 32.38 -33.03 20.91
CA SER A 133 32.86 -32.25 22.06
C SER A 133 32.51 -30.77 21.99
N LYS A 134 32.19 -30.27 20.80
CA LYS A 134 31.85 -28.88 20.51
C LYS A 134 30.38 -28.69 20.14
N SER A 135 29.50 -29.64 20.45
CA SER A 135 28.06 -29.52 20.19
C SER A 135 27.35 -28.72 21.26
N GLN A 136 26.39 -27.94 20.86
CA GLN A 136 25.52 -27.16 21.77
C GLN A 136 24.08 -27.31 21.32
N VAL A 137 23.16 -27.36 22.29
CA VAL A 137 21.71 -27.41 22.06
C VAL A 137 21.05 -26.25 22.77
N ASN A 138 20.36 -25.42 22.01
CA ASN A 138 19.63 -24.25 22.51
C ASN A 138 18.14 -24.33 22.13
N VAL A 139 17.31 -23.55 22.81
CA VAL A 139 15.94 -23.31 22.39
C VAL A 139 15.95 -22.57 21.04
N ALA A 140 15.06 -22.94 20.11
CA ALA A 140 15.13 -22.48 18.75
C ALA A 140 15.03 -20.96 18.64
N LEU A 141 13.95 -20.35 19.05
CA LEU A 141 13.79 -18.90 19.06
C LEU A 141 13.18 -18.46 20.38
N PRO A 142 13.75 -17.45 21.05
CA PRO A 142 13.32 -17.05 22.40
C PRO A 142 12.13 -16.09 22.42
N TYR A 143 11.51 -15.81 21.28
CA TYR A 143 10.42 -14.85 21.21
C TYR A 143 9.10 -15.47 21.67
N ARG A 144 8.39 -14.72 22.50
CA ARG A 144 7.03 -15.06 22.95
C ARG A 144 5.99 -14.73 21.90
N GLU A 145 6.23 -13.66 21.14
CA GLU A 145 5.27 -13.09 20.23
C GLU A 145 5.96 -12.60 18.95
N ILE A 146 5.27 -12.73 17.84
CA ILE A 146 5.69 -12.17 16.55
C ILE A 146 4.54 -11.35 16.00
N ILE A 147 4.81 -10.07 15.74
CA ILE A 147 3.87 -9.14 15.15
C ILE A 147 4.23 -8.92 13.68
N PHE A 148 3.25 -9.09 12.81
CA PHE A 148 3.33 -8.78 11.39
C PHE A 148 2.53 -7.53 11.12
N GLU A 149 3.19 -6.47 10.67
CA GLU A 149 2.58 -5.15 10.52
C GLU A 149 3.16 -4.38 9.34
N TYR A 150 2.44 -3.36 8.90
CA TYR A 150 2.94 -2.33 8.01
C TYR A 150 3.55 -1.17 8.81
N LYS A 151 4.41 -0.35 8.16
CA LYS A 151 5.05 0.79 8.80
C LYS A 151 4.05 1.85 9.25
N GLY A 152 2.98 2.05 8.48
CA GLY A 152 1.96 3.04 8.80
C GLY A 152 0.56 2.66 8.27
N LEU A 153 -0.44 3.25 8.88
CA LEU A 153 -1.86 3.13 8.55
C LEU A 153 -2.45 4.55 8.45
N GLY A 154 -2.11 5.24 7.35
CA GLY A 154 -2.37 6.68 7.25
C GLY A 154 -3.76 7.08 6.78
N THR A 155 -4.69 6.15 6.50
CA THR A 155 -6.05 6.52 6.06
C THR A 155 -7.01 6.66 7.22
N LYS A 156 -8.00 7.56 7.09
CA LYS A 156 -9.07 7.72 8.10
C LYS A 156 -9.84 6.42 8.34
N LEU A 157 -10.08 5.62 7.31
CA LEU A 157 -10.73 4.31 7.47
C LEU A 157 -9.89 3.34 8.30
N ALA A 158 -8.58 3.31 8.12
CA ALA A 158 -7.68 2.47 8.90
C ALA A 158 -7.58 2.94 10.35
N LEU A 159 -7.49 4.25 10.59
CA LEU A 159 -7.49 4.83 11.93
C LEU A 159 -8.83 4.56 12.66
N GLN A 160 -9.95 4.68 11.96
CA GLN A 160 -11.26 4.34 12.52
C GLN A 160 -11.33 2.87 12.91
N HIS A 161 -10.83 1.96 12.07
CA HIS A 161 -10.77 0.53 12.39
C HIS A 161 -9.97 0.28 13.68
N GLU A 162 -8.78 0.86 13.80
CA GLU A 162 -7.95 0.73 15.00
C GLU A 162 -8.66 1.22 16.26
N GLN A 163 -9.38 2.34 16.17
CA GLN A 163 -10.16 2.88 17.29
C GLN A 163 -11.37 2.01 17.68
N LEU A 164 -11.98 1.32 16.72
CA LEU A 164 -13.15 0.48 16.94
C LEU A 164 -12.80 -0.96 17.36
N THR A 165 -11.57 -1.42 17.09
CA THR A 165 -11.14 -2.77 17.46
C THR A 165 -10.75 -2.86 18.93
N THR A 166 -11.09 -3.99 19.56
CA THR A 166 -10.68 -4.26 20.94
C THR A 166 -9.16 -4.40 21.00
N GLY A 167 -8.50 -3.54 21.79
CA GLY A 167 -7.04 -3.54 21.93
C GLY A 167 -6.29 -2.69 20.92
N GLY A 168 -6.98 -1.94 20.04
CA GLY A 168 -6.33 -1.02 19.10
C GLY A 168 -5.50 -1.76 18.04
N VAL A 169 -5.99 -2.89 17.52
CA VAL A 169 -5.27 -3.67 16.50
C VAL A 169 -5.34 -2.97 15.16
N GLY A 170 -4.18 -2.69 14.56
CA GLY A 170 -4.08 -2.02 13.27
C GLY A 170 -4.64 -2.87 12.12
N TRP A 171 -5.19 -2.20 11.11
CA TRP A 171 -5.71 -2.86 9.92
C TRP A 171 -4.65 -3.74 9.23
N GLY A 172 -5.01 -4.98 8.94
CA GLY A 172 -4.12 -5.93 8.25
C GLY A 172 -2.97 -6.48 9.10
N THR A 173 -2.88 -6.11 10.37
CA THR A 173 -1.88 -6.60 11.32
C THR A 173 -2.28 -7.98 11.85
N THR A 174 -1.30 -8.86 12.07
CA THR A 174 -1.54 -10.14 12.76
C THR A 174 -0.46 -10.42 13.80
N GLU A 175 -0.85 -11.11 14.85
CA GLU A 175 0.02 -11.53 15.92
C GLU A 175 0.05 -13.05 15.99
N TYR A 176 1.25 -13.61 16.10
CA TYR A 176 1.43 -15.02 16.37
C TYR A 176 1.97 -15.19 17.79
N MET A 177 1.18 -15.83 18.63
CA MET A 177 1.58 -16.13 19.99
C MET A 177 2.26 -17.49 20.03
N GLY A 178 3.51 -17.51 20.48
CA GLY A 178 4.25 -18.73 20.75
C GLY A 178 3.76 -19.45 22.04
N ASP A 179 4.43 -20.54 22.39
CA ASP A 179 4.16 -21.25 23.64
C ASP A 179 4.42 -20.32 24.86
N ALA A 180 3.50 -20.30 25.82
CA ALA A 180 3.61 -19.49 27.04
C ALA A 180 4.88 -19.77 27.89
N LYS A 181 5.61 -20.84 27.57
CA LYS A 181 6.91 -21.16 28.17
C LYS A 181 8.05 -20.27 27.70
N TYR A 182 7.87 -19.54 26.61
CA TYR A 182 8.89 -18.62 26.12
C TYR A 182 8.72 -17.27 26.81
N ASP A 183 9.75 -16.87 27.52
CA ASP A 183 9.82 -15.59 28.23
C ASP A 183 10.59 -14.52 27.42
N GLY A 184 10.69 -14.75 26.13
CA GLY A 184 11.38 -13.86 25.19
C GLY A 184 10.53 -12.66 24.80
N GLY A 185 11.18 -11.65 24.23
CA GLY A 185 10.53 -10.43 23.79
C GLY A 185 9.63 -10.62 22.56
N VAL A 186 9.14 -9.49 22.05
CA VAL A 186 8.36 -9.40 20.82
C VAL A 186 9.29 -9.25 19.63
N TYR A 187 9.07 -10.02 18.56
CA TYR A 187 9.73 -9.83 17.29
C TYR A 187 8.77 -9.23 16.27
N LYS A 188 9.17 -8.14 15.61
CA LYS A 188 8.34 -7.45 14.62
C LYS A 188 8.83 -7.70 13.21
N VAL A 189 7.95 -8.19 12.36
CA VAL A 189 8.11 -8.24 10.91
C VAL A 189 7.35 -7.05 10.33
N GLN A 190 8.04 -5.93 10.17
CA GLN A 190 7.45 -4.70 9.68
C GLN A 190 7.80 -4.48 8.21
N ALA A 191 6.79 -4.35 7.36
CA ALA A 191 6.94 -3.94 5.98
C ALA A 191 7.12 -2.41 5.90
N PRO A 192 8.10 -1.90 5.13
CA PRO A 192 8.39 -0.46 5.04
C PRO A 192 7.44 0.27 4.09
N PHE A 193 6.19 -0.14 4.05
CA PHE A 193 5.13 0.41 3.22
C PHE A 193 4.05 1.03 4.10
N GLU A 194 3.37 2.01 3.55
CA GLU A 194 2.11 2.47 4.09
C GLU A 194 1.01 1.48 3.72
N HIS A 195 0.04 1.30 4.60
CA HIS A 195 -1.10 0.44 4.33
C HIS A 195 -2.38 1.24 4.28
N MET A 196 -3.26 0.89 3.34
CA MET A 196 -4.52 1.56 3.12
C MET A 196 -5.67 0.58 3.35
N LYS A 197 -6.65 0.98 4.14
CA LYS A 197 -7.88 0.19 4.26
C LYS A 197 -8.77 0.47 3.06
N TYR A 198 -9.17 -0.59 2.40
CA TYR A 198 -10.16 -0.59 1.32
C TYR A 198 -11.42 -1.27 1.82
N GLU A 199 -12.54 -0.58 1.74
CA GLU A 199 -13.82 -1.05 2.26
C GLU A 199 -14.77 -1.35 1.11
N ARG A 200 -15.36 -2.53 1.12
CA ARG A 200 -16.28 -2.97 0.07
C ARG A 200 -17.65 -2.43 0.31
N LEU A 201 -18.22 -1.80 -0.71
CA LEU A 201 -19.60 -1.29 -0.70
C LEU A 201 -20.53 -2.35 -1.28
N ILE A 202 -21.49 -2.76 -0.48
CA ILE A 202 -22.46 -3.79 -0.81
C ILE A 202 -23.78 -3.16 -1.21
N ASP A 203 -24.36 -3.68 -2.30
CA ASP A 203 -25.75 -3.37 -2.65
C ASP A 203 -26.68 -4.08 -1.64
N VAL A 204 -27.40 -3.28 -0.87
CA VAL A 204 -28.28 -3.79 0.20
C VAL A 204 -29.42 -4.67 -0.38
N ALA A 205 -29.82 -4.46 -1.62
CA ALA A 205 -30.92 -5.19 -2.25
C ALA A 205 -30.47 -6.59 -2.75
N THR A 206 -29.23 -6.70 -3.25
CA THR A 206 -28.73 -7.96 -3.84
C THR A 206 -27.71 -8.66 -2.95
N GLY A 207 -27.09 -7.97 -2.02
CA GLY A 207 -25.96 -8.48 -1.23
C GLY A 207 -24.63 -8.55 -1.98
N ASP A 208 -24.57 -8.07 -3.22
CA ASP A 208 -23.37 -8.12 -4.06
C ASP A 208 -22.44 -6.95 -3.76
N THR A 209 -21.14 -7.21 -3.78
CA THR A 209 -20.14 -6.16 -3.73
C THR A 209 -20.09 -5.43 -5.08
N LYS A 210 -20.34 -4.13 -5.07
CA LYS A 210 -20.40 -3.30 -6.29
C LYS A 210 -19.13 -2.49 -6.52
N THR A 211 -18.52 -1.97 -5.47
CA THR A 211 -17.31 -1.15 -5.57
C THR A 211 -16.52 -1.16 -4.28
N ILE A 212 -15.41 -0.43 -4.26
CA ILE A 212 -14.53 -0.30 -3.10
C ILE A 212 -14.39 1.18 -2.75
N GLN A 213 -14.56 1.50 -1.48
CA GLN A 213 -14.26 2.79 -0.91
C GLN A 213 -12.85 2.79 -0.35
N TYR A 214 -12.14 3.89 -0.51
CA TYR A 214 -10.83 4.15 0.09
C TYR A 214 -10.73 5.61 0.54
N GLY A 215 -9.85 5.87 1.48
CA GLY A 215 -9.72 7.18 2.09
C GLY A 215 -8.45 7.91 1.66
N TRP A 216 -8.29 9.13 2.21
CA TRP A 216 -7.09 9.95 2.08
C TRP A 216 -6.07 9.54 3.15
N MET A 217 -4.79 9.65 2.82
CA MET A 217 -3.73 9.59 3.81
C MET A 217 -3.66 10.93 4.53
N VAL A 218 -3.81 10.89 5.85
CA VAL A 218 -3.81 12.07 6.70
C VAL A 218 -2.85 11.88 7.88
N ASN A 219 -2.24 12.97 8.32
CA ASN A 219 -1.44 13.02 9.53
C ASN A 219 -2.32 13.30 10.77
N ASP A 220 -1.70 13.39 11.92
CA ASP A 220 -2.39 13.66 13.21
C ASP A 220 -3.12 15.02 13.25
N ASN A 221 -2.80 15.92 12.32
CA ASN A 221 -3.46 17.23 12.18
C ASN A 221 -4.59 17.23 11.12
N ASP A 222 -4.98 16.06 10.64
CA ASP A 222 -5.95 15.91 9.54
C ASP A 222 -5.51 16.51 8.19
N GLU A 223 -4.20 16.71 7.99
CA GLU A 223 -3.64 17.20 6.73
C GLU A 223 -3.20 16.02 5.85
N SER A 224 -3.44 16.12 4.54
CA SER A 224 -2.93 15.13 3.59
C SER A 224 -1.41 15.19 3.49
N TYR A 225 -0.76 14.05 3.40
CA TYR A 225 0.70 13.94 3.26
C TYR A 225 1.11 12.87 2.26
N LEU A 226 2.33 12.95 1.77
CA LEU A 226 2.94 11.93 0.94
C LEU A 226 3.69 10.95 1.86
N GLY A 227 3.05 9.80 2.14
CA GLY A 227 3.58 8.76 3.03
C GLY A 227 4.62 7.85 2.39
N SER A 228 4.77 6.65 2.93
CA SER A 228 5.53 5.57 2.29
C SER A 228 4.71 4.99 1.11
N PRO A 229 5.35 4.26 0.16
CA PRO A 229 4.60 3.63 -0.93
C PRO A 229 3.48 2.73 -0.43
N VAL A 230 2.34 2.77 -1.10
CA VAL A 230 1.18 1.88 -0.86
C VAL A 230 1.14 0.81 -1.93
N LEU A 231 0.92 -0.43 -1.52
CA LEU A 231 0.71 -1.56 -2.42
C LEU A 231 -0.77 -1.92 -2.47
N PHE A 232 -1.26 -2.25 -3.66
CA PHE A 232 -2.65 -2.67 -3.85
C PHE A 232 -2.77 -3.54 -5.10
N TYR A 233 -3.85 -4.31 -5.19
CA TYR A 233 -4.29 -4.98 -6.41
C TYR A 233 -5.19 -4.07 -7.22
N PRO A 234 -4.90 -3.77 -8.50
CA PRO A 234 -5.82 -3.07 -9.37
C PRO A 234 -6.89 -4.05 -9.87
N ILE A 235 -8.14 -3.88 -9.46
CA ILE A 235 -9.26 -4.66 -9.97
C ILE A 235 -9.92 -3.90 -11.11
N TYR A 236 -9.96 -4.49 -12.30
CA TYR A 236 -10.62 -3.92 -13.46
C TYR A 236 -12.13 -4.20 -13.40
N GLN A 237 -12.91 -3.15 -13.45
CA GLN A 237 -14.36 -3.19 -13.54
C GLN A 237 -14.76 -2.81 -14.95
N GLN A 238 -15.52 -3.68 -15.61
CA GLN A 238 -15.97 -3.49 -16.98
C GLN A 238 -17.48 -3.53 -17.05
N ASN A 239 -18.07 -2.61 -17.82
CA ASN A 239 -19.53 -2.51 -18.03
C ASN A 239 -20.34 -2.45 -16.73
N GLN A 240 -19.77 -1.85 -15.70
CA GLN A 240 -20.46 -1.63 -14.43
C GLN A 240 -21.31 -0.35 -14.48
N ASP A 241 -22.12 -0.14 -13.45
CA ASP A 241 -22.78 1.14 -13.25
C ASP A 241 -21.73 2.25 -13.24
N SER A 242 -21.97 3.28 -14.05
CA SER A 242 -20.99 4.34 -14.27
C SER A 242 -20.59 5.05 -12.98
N ILE A 243 -19.28 5.21 -12.76
CA ILE A 243 -18.80 6.17 -11.78
C ILE A 243 -18.95 7.57 -12.36
N ARG A 244 -19.63 8.40 -11.61
CA ARG A 244 -19.82 9.80 -11.96
C ARG A 244 -18.74 10.64 -11.30
N PHE A 245 -17.87 11.22 -12.11
CA PHE A 245 -16.91 12.21 -11.63
C PHE A 245 -17.55 13.60 -11.75
N LEU A 246 -17.60 14.30 -10.62
CA LEU A 246 -17.82 15.72 -10.62
C LEU A 246 -16.54 16.39 -11.12
N SER A 247 -16.53 16.73 -12.41
CA SER A 247 -15.39 17.43 -13.03
C SER A 247 -15.28 18.87 -12.56
N ASP A 248 -16.27 19.36 -11.86
CA ASP A 248 -16.39 20.75 -11.46
C ASP A 248 -16.00 20.97 -10.00
N ARG A 249 -15.15 21.98 -9.80
CA ARG A 249 -14.88 22.50 -8.48
C ARG A 249 -16.13 23.16 -7.91
N PRO A 250 -16.29 23.22 -6.58
CA PRO A 250 -17.53 23.67 -5.92
C PRO A 250 -17.96 25.12 -6.24
N TYR A 251 -17.24 25.82 -7.10
CA TYR A 251 -17.48 27.22 -7.45
C TYR A 251 -18.06 27.43 -8.83
N VAL A 252 -18.44 26.38 -9.55
CA VAL A 252 -19.00 26.49 -10.91
C VAL A 252 -20.41 25.89 -10.93
N ASN A 253 -21.37 26.71 -11.32
CA ASN A 253 -22.80 26.35 -11.28
C ASN A 253 -23.25 25.27 -12.30
N THR A 254 -22.38 24.83 -13.18
CA THR A 254 -22.66 23.77 -14.16
C THR A 254 -21.71 22.61 -13.96
N ALA A 255 -22.13 21.64 -13.16
CA ALA A 255 -21.39 20.40 -13.04
C ALA A 255 -21.46 19.62 -14.34
N SER A 256 -20.33 19.46 -15.03
CA SER A 256 -20.23 18.44 -16.07
C SER A 256 -19.91 17.10 -15.42
N ASN A 257 -20.79 16.15 -15.58
CA ASN A 257 -20.60 14.81 -15.11
C ASN A 257 -19.97 13.98 -16.24
N THR A 258 -18.88 13.32 -15.95
CA THR A 258 -18.31 12.32 -16.85
C THR A 258 -18.61 10.95 -16.27
N ASP A 259 -19.38 10.16 -16.99
CA ASP A 259 -19.67 8.79 -16.62
C ASP A 259 -18.62 7.88 -17.25
N ILE A 260 -17.92 7.11 -16.43
CA ILE A 260 -16.92 6.12 -16.86
C ILE A 260 -17.41 4.73 -16.47
N ASN A 261 -17.58 3.86 -17.45
CA ASN A 261 -18.09 2.52 -17.24
C ASN A 261 -16.99 1.48 -17.00
N ASP A 262 -15.78 1.76 -17.49
CA ASP A 262 -14.62 0.90 -17.36
C ASP A 262 -13.54 1.60 -16.53
N TYR A 263 -13.17 1.02 -15.40
CA TYR A 263 -12.22 1.64 -14.48
C TYR A 263 -11.50 0.62 -13.62
N PHE A 264 -10.38 1.03 -13.05
CA PHE A 264 -9.67 0.26 -12.04
C PHE A 264 -10.01 0.76 -10.63
N ILE A 265 -10.21 -0.17 -9.70
CA ILE A 265 -10.33 0.12 -8.29
C ILE A 265 -9.19 -0.53 -7.50
N PRO A 266 -8.60 0.16 -6.51
CA PRO A 266 -7.59 -0.43 -5.65
C PRO A 266 -8.23 -1.39 -4.64
N SER A 267 -7.53 -2.46 -4.30
CA SER A 267 -8.00 -3.46 -3.34
C SER A 267 -6.84 -4.11 -2.59
N ASN A 268 -7.11 -4.61 -1.39
CA ASN A 268 -6.18 -5.47 -0.66
C ASN A 268 -6.19 -6.91 -1.17
N SER A 269 -7.16 -7.32 -1.93
CA SER A 269 -7.28 -8.69 -2.48
C SER A 269 -7.37 -8.69 -4.00
N VAL A 270 -7.01 -9.83 -4.60
CA VAL A 270 -7.04 -10.04 -6.06
C VAL A 270 -8.45 -10.03 -6.63
N SER A 271 -9.47 -10.16 -5.80
CA SER A 271 -10.87 -10.16 -6.21
C SER A 271 -11.70 -9.23 -5.34
N ILE A 272 -12.74 -8.66 -5.94
CA ILE A 272 -13.74 -7.88 -5.22
C ILE A 272 -14.63 -8.77 -4.34
N ASP A 273 -14.83 -10.04 -4.76
CA ASP A 273 -15.66 -11.03 -4.07
C ASP A 273 -14.80 -11.92 -3.17
N ALA A 274 -15.23 -12.09 -1.92
CA ALA A 274 -14.56 -12.93 -0.93
C ALA A 274 -14.46 -14.40 -1.38
N SER A 275 -15.51 -14.93 -2.04
CA SER A 275 -15.55 -16.33 -2.46
C SER A 275 -14.52 -16.68 -3.54
N THR A 276 -14.07 -15.72 -4.31
CA THR A 276 -13.08 -15.88 -5.39
C THR A 276 -11.69 -15.36 -5.03
N SER A 277 -11.53 -14.76 -3.84
CA SER A 277 -10.24 -14.23 -3.41
C SER A 277 -9.30 -15.34 -2.97
N THR A 278 -8.16 -15.45 -3.63
CA THR A 278 -7.09 -16.41 -3.33
C THR A 278 -5.85 -15.79 -2.76
N SER A 279 -5.75 -14.46 -2.79
CA SER A 279 -4.61 -13.72 -2.29
C SER A 279 -5.02 -12.35 -1.77
N ASN A 280 -4.49 -12.00 -0.61
CA ASN A 280 -4.74 -10.74 0.08
C ASN A 280 -3.41 -10.19 0.61
N ILE A 281 -3.15 -8.90 0.46
CA ILE A 281 -1.94 -8.25 0.99
C ILE A 281 -2.03 -7.87 2.47
N ASN A 282 -3.13 -8.17 3.14
CA ASN A 282 -3.20 -8.08 4.60
C ASN A 282 -2.49 -9.26 5.25
N TYR A 283 -1.88 -9.06 6.39
CA TYR A 283 -1.36 -10.17 7.20
C TYR A 283 -2.49 -10.93 7.90
N ASN A 284 -3.55 -10.23 8.31
CA ASN A 284 -4.75 -10.82 8.90
C ASN A 284 -5.88 -10.94 7.88
N GLN A 285 -6.89 -11.74 8.21
CA GLN A 285 -8.09 -11.85 7.39
C GLN A 285 -8.82 -10.51 7.33
N GLU A 286 -9.24 -10.16 6.14
CA GLU A 286 -10.08 -9.01 5.90
C GLU A 286 -11.53 -9.42 6.15
N ASN A 287 -12.19 -8.77 7.09
CA ASN A 287 -13.61 -8.89 7.34
C ASN A 287 -14.29 -7.62 6.85
N ASN A 288 -15.41 -7.77 6.16
CA ASN A 288 -16.28 -6.65 5.87
C ASN A 288 -16.95 -6.19 7.18
N GLU A 289 -16.78 -4.94 7.56
CA GLU A 289 -17.32 -4.40 8.81
C GLU A 289 -18.85 -4.27 8.79
N TYR A 290 -19.44 -4.16 7.61
CA TYR A 290 -20.89 -4.03 7.46
C TYR A 290 -21.62 -5.36 7.30
N ASP A 291 -20.94 -6.37 6.78
CA ASP A 291 -21.54 -7.64 6.44
C ASP A 291 -20.71 -8.80 6.95
N PHE A 292 -20.19 -8.92 7.99
CA PHE A 292 -19.36 -9.99 8.60
C PHE A 292 -19.41 -11.40 7.95
N THR A 293 -20.05 -11.52 6.80
CA THR A 293 -20.27 -12.78 6.07
C THR A 293 -19.17 -13.16 5.09
N GLY A 294 -18.40 -12.16 4.61
CA GLY A 294 -17.31 -12.39 3.66
C GLY A 294 -15.96 -12.41 4.35
N VAL A 295 -15.28 -13.56 4.32
CA VAL A 295 -13.92 -13.69 4.82
C VAL A 295 -12.97 -13.81 3.63
N PHE A 296 -12.09 -12.83 3.44
CA PHE A 296 -11.06 -12.88 2.41
C PHE A 296 -9.88 -13.72 2.87
N SER A 297 -9.77 -14.91 2.30
CA SER A 297 -8.67 -15.85 2.58
C SER A 297 -7.39 -15.49 1.80
N GLY A 298 -6.34 -16.26 2.02
CA GLY A 298 -5.09 -16.10 1.28
C GLY A 298 -4.26 -14.90 1.75
N THR A 299 -4.28 -14.61 3.05
CA THR A 299 -3.50 -13.53 3.64
C THR A 299 -2.00 -13.75 3.49
N LEU A 300 -1.19 -12.70 3.63
CA LEU A 300 0.27 -12.80 3.61
C LEU A 300 0.78 -13.80 4.66
N PHE A 301 0.19 -13.79 5.86
CA PHE A 301 0.57 -14.74 6.88
C PHE A 301 0.23 -16.17 6.48
N GLN A 302 -0.98 -16.44 6.01
CA GLN A 302 -1.41 -17.78 5.62
C GLN A 302 -0.57 -18.36 4.48
N ASN A 303 -0.35 -17.56 3.43
CA ASN A 303 0.29 -18.02 2.20
C ASN A 303 1.82 -18.12 2.29
N TYR A 304 2.47 -17.27 3.11
CA TYR A 304 3.92 -17.11 3.04
C TYR A 304 4.64 -17.32 4.37
N TYR A 305 3.93 -17.26 5.50
CA TYR A 305 4.58 -17.30 6.81
C TYR A 305 4.12 -18.45 7.70
N SER A 306 2.87 -18.90 7.59
CA SER A 306 2.28 -19.82 8.56
C SER A 306 3.07 -21.12 8.72
N THR A 307 3.51 -21.74 7.64
CA THR A 307 4.32 -22.98 7.65
C THR A 307 5.65 -22.74 8.35
N TYR A 308 6.37 -21.71 7.90
CA TYR A 308 7.70 -21.38 8.46
C TYR A 308 7.62 -21.04 9.94
N ILE A 309 6.68 -20.15 10.33
CA ILE A 309 6.53 -19.70 11.72
C ILE A 309 6.11 -20.85 12.63
N THR A 310 5.13 -21.65 12.20
CA THR A 310 4.66 -22.81 12.98
C THR A 310 5.78 -23.84 13.18
N GLU A 311 6.62 -24.05 12.16
CA GLU A 311 7.79 -24.91 12.30
C GLU A 311 8.83 -24.33 13.23
N MET A 312 9.22 -23.07 13.07
CA MET A 312 10.32 -22.44 13.82
C MET A 312 9.96 -22.17 15.28
N PHE A 313 8.70 -21.85 15.58
CA PHE A 313 8.22 -21.59 16.94
C PHE A 313 7.61 -22.79 17.63
N ASN A 314 7.78 -23.98 17.07
CA ASN A 314 7.36 -25.21 17.75
C ASN A 314 8.19 -25.42 19.01
N SER A 315 7.54 -25.54 20.17
CA SER A 315 8.17 -25.71 21.48
C SER A 315 9.06 -26.96 21.59
N LYS A 316 8.87 -27.93 20.70
CA LYS A 316 9.68 -29.15 20.62
C LYS A 316 10.95 -28.97 19.78
N ARG A 317 11.06 -27.91 18.99
CA ARG A 317 12.24 -27.62 18.17
C ARG A 317 13.42 -27.18 19.02
N ARG A 318 14.62 -27.54 18.57
CA ARG A 318 15.88 -27.16 19.18
C ARG A 318 16.83 -26.66 18.11
N LEU A 319 17.60 -25.63 18.45
CA LEU A 319 18.72 -25.16 17.65
C LEU A 319 19.96 -25.93 18.09
N ASN A 320 20.46 -26.78 17.22
CA ASN A 320 21.68 -27.53 17.47
C ASN A 320 22.84 -26.87 16.71
N ARG A 321 23.92 -26.59 17.42
CA ARG A 321 25.17 -26.12 16.81
C ARG A 321 26.17 -27.24 16.87
N PHE A 322 26.67 -27.65 15.71
CA PHE A 322 27.70 -28.67 15.56
C PHE A 322 28.93 -28.06 14.90
N THR A 323 30.12 -28.57 15.27
CA THR A 323 31.33 -28.36 14.51
C THR A 323 31.60 -29.63 13.72
N ALA A 324 31.75 -29.49 12.39
CA ALA A 324 32.00 -30.64 11.51
C ALA A 324 33.16 -30.37 10.56
N TYR A 325 33.92 -31.42 10.24
CA TYR A 325 34.99 -31.44 9.23
C TYR A 325 34.43 -32.07 7.95
N ILE A 326 33.63 -31.31 7.22
CA ILE A 326 32.86 -31.81 6.07
C ILE A 326 33.81 -32.09 4.87
N PRO A 327 33.73 -33.27 4.23
CA PRO A 327 34.50 -33.57 3.02
C PRO A 327 34.14 -32.61 1.86
N THR A 328 35.11 -32.33 1.02
CA THR A 328 34.99 -31.37 -0.09
C THR A 328 33.87 -31.73 -1.05
N ASN A 329 33.60 -32.99 -1.30
CA ASN A 329 32.50 -33.43 -2.15
C ASN A 329 31.12 -33.07 -1.60
N ILE A 330 30.91 -33.07 -0.29
CA ILE A 330 29.70 -32.60 0.33
C ILE A 330 29.66 -31.05 0.34
N LEU A 331 30.79 -30.44 0.71
CA LEU A 331 30.92 -28.99 0.81
C LEU A 331 30.62 -28.28 -0.51
N LEU A 332 30.94 -28.86 -1.65
CA LEU A 332 30.72 -28.28 -2.98
C LEU A 332 29.29 -28.51 -3.51
N ASN A 333 28.56 -29.48 -2.97
CA ASN A 333 27.29 -29.92 -3.51
C ASN A 333 26.07 -29.57 -2.62
N TYR A 334 26.29 -29.16 -1.37
CA TYR A 334 25.16 -28.84 -0.50
C TYR A 334 24.62 -27.43 -0.74
N THR A 335 23.37 -27.27 -0.46
CA THR A 335 22.66 -25.98 -0.42
C THR A 335 22.03 -25.75 0.95
N LEU A 336 21.61 -24.52 1.24
CA LEU A 336 20.89 -24.22 2.51
C LEU A 336 19.51 -24.87 2.58
N ALA A 337 18.99 -25.41 1.48
CA ALA A 337 17.73 -26.16 1.43
C ALA A 337 17.90 -27.63 1.85
N ASP A 338 19.14 -28.11 1.92
CA ASP A 338 19.43 -29.51 2.18
C ASP A 338 19.24 -29.89 3.65
N ARG A 339 19.16 -31.18 3.88
CA ARG A 339 19.09 -31.78 5.20
C ARG A 339 20.35 -32.57 5.48
N PHE A 340 20.76 -32.51 6.72
CA PHE A 340 21.89 -33.31 7.21
C PHE A 340 21.39 -34.39 8.17
N ILE A 341 21.94 -35.59 8.03
CA ILE A 341 21.74 -36.66 9.01
C ILE A 341 22.94 -36.67 9.96
N ILE A 342 22.63 -36.65 11.25
CA ILE A 342 23.59 -36.79 12.34
C ILE A 342 23.01 -37.79 13.33
N ASN A 343 23.69 -38.93 13.54
CA ASN A 343 23.26 -40.01 14.43
C ASN A 343 21.80 -40.42 14.20
N ASN A 344 21.41 -40.65 12.95
CA ASN A 344 20.07 -41.03 12.49
C ASN A 344 18.97 -39.95 12.72
N GLN A 345 19.35 -38.76 13.06
CA GLN A 345 18.40 -37.62 13.15
C GLN A 345 18.63 -36.66 11.98
N SER A 346 17.52 -36.17 11.42
CA SER A 346 17.54 -35.22 10.31
C SER A 346 17.48 -33.77 10.81
N TYR A 347 18.40 -32.95 10.33
CA TYR A 347 18.53 -31.53 10.65
C TYR A 347 18.37 -30.68 9.38
N LYS A 348 17.70 -29.55 9.53
CA LYS A 348 17.59 -28.45 8.56
C LYS A 348 18.61 -27.37 8.93
N ILE A 349 19.26 -26.73 7.96
CA ILE A 349 20.14 -25.58 8.19
C ILE A 349 19.31 -24.33 8.44
#